data_7e49c76bc5bfdec5b68e46b85ad0389f
#
_entry.id   7e49c76bc5bfdec5b68e46b85ad0389f
#
_cell.length_a   1.000
_cell.length_b   1.000
_cell.length_c   1.000
_cell.angle_alpha   90.00
_cell.angle_beta   90.00
_cell.angle_gamma   90.00
#
_symmetry.space_group_name_H-M   'P 1'
#
loop_
_entity.id
_entity.type
_entity.pdbx_description
1 polymer ?
#
loop_
_entity_poly.entity_id
_entity_poly.type
_entity_poly.pdbx_seq_one_letter_code
_entity_poly.pdbx_strand_id
1 'polypeptide(L)'
;MATSNFIFLFQRSLYKQIFHSIKTNNKSFCRLPIRRLNCELPLKYYSTKNEPNDSEEERVNCNVGTIGHVDHGKTTLTAAITKVLEKDGLAKYIPYDSIDKAPEEKARGITINAAHIGYSTEKRHYAHTDCPGHADFIRNMISGASQMDGAIVVVGADDGQMPQTREHLLLAKQVGITKLVIFINKADLVDSEVLELVEIEMREMISGFGFDGYLTPVICGSALLALNGDTSEFGEPCIRRLLDALDSHFSIPVRDVTSPFLIPIDNAFTVAGRGSIAIGTIKRGTIKRNDSAALMGFGVNFKTSISDIQIFRQSVKTASAGDNVGILIRGVRMKEIERGMVLCAYGSEQLSNSFIAEFYLLTKGEGGRSRPIRAKGYIQQMFSATWDIAARIDLLEEREMLIPGEHASVRLTLLSGMILSLAQPFTIRENNVTVGTGCITRILPFLTLPVHNNLSRLPDAPSEVA
;
A
#
# COMPACT_ATOMS: atom_id res chain seq x y z
N MET A 1 -13.94 -0.45 25.49
CA MET A 1 -13.32 -1.78 25.41
C MET A 1 -14.07 -2.80 24.53
N ALA A 2 -15.29 -2.53 24.06
CA ALA A 2 -16.06 -3.49 23.26
C ALA A 2 -15.95 -3.32 21.72
N THR A 3 -15.51 -2.20 21.21
CA THR A 3 -15.51 -1.84 19.79
C THR A 3 -14.27 -2.32 19.02
N SER A 4 -13.12 -2.47 19.67
CA SER A 4 -11.86 -2.85 19.01
C SER A 4 -11.81 -4.33 18.57
N ASN A 5 -12.50 -5.21 19.30
CA ASN A 5 -12.60 -6.63 18.93
C ASN A 5 -13.50 -6.89 17.70
N PHE A 6 -14.35 -5.92 17.33
CA PHE A 6 -15.33 -6.09 16.26
C PHE A 6 -14.69 -6.00 14.87
N ILE A 7 -13.72 -5.10 14.66
CA ILE A 7 -13.02 -4.98 13.37
C ILE A 7 -12.18 -6.24 13.08
N PHE A 8 -11.59 -6.84 14.12
CA PHE A 8 -10.79 -8.06 13.99
C PHE A 8 -11.66 -9.30 13.71
N LEU A 9 -12.82 -9.38 14.33
CA LEU A 9 -13.80 -10.43 14.07
C LEU A 9 -14.44 -10.29 12.68
N PHE A 10 -14.60 -9.06 12.20
CA PHE A 10 -15.18 -8.77 10.90
C PHE A 10 -14.26 -9.24 9.75
N GLN A 11 -12.97 -8.89 9.79
CA GLN A 11 -12.02 -9.39 8.78
C GLN A 11 -11.90 -10.92 8.80
N ARG A 12 -11.91 -11.56 9.97
CA ARG A 12 -11.92 -13.03 10.08
C ARG A 12 -13.23 -13.67 9.59
N SER A 13 -14.37 -13.03 9.83
CA SER A 13 -15.67 -13.47 9.35
C SER A 13 -15.79 -13.33 7.84
N LEU A 14 -15.31 -12.19 7.29
CA LEU A 14 -15.31 -11.91 5.86
C LEU A 14 -14.40 -12.87 5.08
N TYR A 15 -13.19 -13.13 5.58
CA TYR A 15 -12.30 -14.15 5.00
C TYR A 15 -12.92 -15.54 5.02
N LYS A 16 -13.63 -15.91 6.09
CA LYS A 16 -14.35 -17.20 6.16
C LYS A 16 -15.54 -17.28 5.20
N GLN A 17 -16.29 -16.19 5.02
CA GLN A 17 -17.42 -16.14 4.09
C GLN A 17 -16.96 -16.19 2.63
N ILE A 18 -15.90 -15.45 2.28
CA ILE A 18 -15.30 -15.49 0.95
C ILE A 18 -14.74 -16.88 0.64
N PHE A 19 -14.05 -17.53 1.58
CA PHE A 19 -13.60 -18.91 1.41
C PHE A 19 -14.75 -19.93 1.31
N HIS A 20 -15.87 -19.68 1.97
CA HIS A 20 -17.06 -20.55 1.88
C HIS A 20 -17.78 -20.37 0.55
N SER A 21 -17.91 -19.16 0.04
CA SER A 21 -18.50 -18.85 -1.27
C SER A 21 -17.68 -19.42 -2.44
N ILE A 22 -16.35 -19.41 -2.33
CA ILE A 22 -15.46 -20.04 -3.33
C ILE A 22 -15.61 -21.57 -3.33
N LYS A 23 -15.90 -22.19 -2.18
CA LYS A 23 -16.13 -23.65 -2.08
C LYS A 23 -17.49 -24.10 -2.60
N THR A 24 -18.51 -23.25 -2.61
CA THR A 24 -19.87 -23.63 -3.01
C THR A 24 -20.13 -23.51 -4.51
N ASN A 25 -19.35 -22.73 -5.25
CA ASN A 25 -19.52 -22.55 -6.71
C ASN A 25 -18.80 -23.59 -7.58
N ASN A 26 -18.15 -24.61 -7.00
CA ASN A 26 -17.50 -25.70 -7.74
C ASN A 26 -18.23 -27.04 -7.63
N LYS A 27 -19.57 -27.04 -7.67
CA LYS A 27 -20.38 -28.27 -7.76
C LYS A 27 -20.97 -28.44 -9.15
N SER A 28 -20.13 -28.72 -10.12
CA SER A 28 -20.50 -29.55 -11.27
C SER A 28 -19.22 -29.87 -12.07
N PHE A 29 -18.61 -31.00 -11.80
CA PHE A 29 -18.03 -31.87 -12.83
C PHE A 29 -17.43 -33.15 -12.20
N CYS A 30 -17.98 -34.28 -12.64
CA CYS A 30 -17.46 -35.67 -12.66
C CYS A 30 -16.94 -36.34 -11.37
N ARG A 31 -17.71 -37.37 -10.95
CA ARG A 31 -17.28 -38.48 -10.10
C ARG A 31 -16.23 -39.35 -10.85
N LEU A 32 -15.05 -39.45 -10.29
CA LEU A 32 -14.15 -40.59 -10.47
C LEU A 32 -13.47 -40.94 -9.12
N PRO A 33 -13.13 -42.21 -8.85
CA PRO A 33 -12.88 -42.70 -7.50
C PRO A 33 -11.52 -42.33 -6.96
N ILE A 34 -11.50 -41.85 -5.70
CA ILE A 34 -10.32 -41.50 -4.94
C ILE A 34 -9.58 -42.78 -4.54
N ARG A 35 -8.49 -43.08 -5.21
CA ARG A 35 -7.40 -43.88 -4.64
C ARG A 35 -6.51 -42.98 -3.78
N ARG A 36 -6.40 -43.33 -2.50
CA ARG A 36 -5.40 -42.74 -1.61
C ARG A 36 -4.01 -43.00 -2.18
N LEU A 37 -3.35 -41.93 -2.61
CA LEU A 37 -1.92 -41.91 -2.86
C LEU A 37 -1.31 -40.90 -1.87
N ASN A 38 -0.56 -41.44 -0.92
CA ASN A 38 0.40 -40.69 -0.15
C ASN A 38 1.45 -40.17 -1.15
N CYS A 39 1.41 -38.89 -1.47
CA CYS A 39 2.49 -38.22 -2.17
C CYS A 39 3.06 -37.17 -1.22
N GLU A 40 4.14 -37.52 -0.57
CA GLU A 40 5.16 -36.56 -0.16
C GLU A 40 5.68 -35.89 -1.43
N LEU A 41 5.33 -34.64 -1.64
CA LEU A 41 5.91 -33.82 -2.71
C LEU A 41 7.25 -33.26 -2.23
N PRO A 42 8.37 -33.63 -2.84
CA PRO A 42 9.60 -32.93 -2.60
C PRO A 42 9.50 -31.55 -3.26
N LEU A 43 9.68 -30.50 -2.47
CA LEU A 43 9.95 -29.16 -2.95
C LEU A 43 11.22 -29.18 -3.81
N LYS A 44 11.07 -29.36 -5.11
CA LYS A 44 12.15 -29.13 -6.06
C LYS A 44 12.19 -27.64 -6.40
N TYR A 45 13.16 -26.97 -5.80
CA TYR A 45 13.69 -25.72 -6.31
C TYR A 45 14.19 -25.94 -7.74
N TYR A 46 13.55 -25.33 -8.71
CA TYR A 46 14.15 -25.17 -10.04
C TYR A 46 15.06 -23.95 -10.03
N SER A 47 16.32 -24.20 -9.70
CA SER A 47 17.42 -23.29 -10.03
C SER A 47 17.79 -23.52 -11.50
N THR A 48 17.45 -22.59 -12.37
CA THR A 48 18.11 -22.48 -13.67
C THR A 48 19.37 -21.67 -13.47
N LYS A 49 20.50 -22.37 -13.36
CA LYS A 49 21.82 -21.78 -13.43
C LYS A 49 22.03 -21.14 -14.80
N ASN A 50 22.27 -19.83 -14.80
CA ASN A 50 23.18 -19.19 -15.74
C ASN A 50 24.07 -18.30 -14.88
N GLU A 51 25.34 -18.67 -14.81
CA GLU A 51 26.37 -17.96 -14.08
C GLU A 51 26.55 -16.52 -14.59
N PRO A 52 26.67 -15.56 -13.68
CA PRO A 52 27.93 -14.89 -13.50
C PRO A 52 28.38 -14.88 -12.02
N ASN A 53 29.68 -14.80 -11.85
CA ASN A 53 30.52 -14.77 -10.68
C ASN A 53 29.92 -14.23 -9.36
N ASP A 54 30.32 -14.99 -8.28
CA ASP A 54 30.47 -14.61 -6.89
C ASP A 54 29.22 -14.29 -6.05
N SER A 55 28.81 -15.26 -5.22
CA SER A 55 28.30 -15.20 -3.84
C SER A 55 27.53 -13.94 -3.39
N GLU A 56 26.51 -13.50 -4.12
CA GLU A 56 25.39 -12.80 -3.51
C GLU A 56 24.34 -13.88 -3.15
N GLU A 57 24.25 -14.22 -1.86
CA GLU A 57 23.06 -14.91 -1.33
C GLU A 57 21.83 -14.14 -1.81
N GLU A 58 20.86 -14.83 -2.39
CA GLU A 58 19.61 -14.24 -2.91
C GLU A 58 18.83 -13.58 -1.75
N ARG A 59 19.15 -12.33 -1.45
CA ARG A 59 18.46 -11.54 -0.42
C ARG A 59 17.01 -11.29 -0.84
N VAL A 60 16.09 -11.55 0.06
CA VAL A 60 14.64 -11.37 -0.22
C VAL A 60 14.27 -9.90 -0.22
N ASN A 61 13.51 -9.47 -1.23
CA ASN A 61 12.98 -8.11 -1.32
C ASN A 61 11.81 -7.89 -0.34
N CYS A 62 11.88 -6.80 0.43
CA CYS A 62 10.84 -6.37 1.35
C CYS A 62 10.55 -4.87 1.15
N ASN A 63 9.29 -4.52 0.98
CA ASN A 63 8.86 -3.14 0.82
C ASN A 63 8.46 -2.58 2.17
N VAL A 64 9.14 -1.55 2.63
CA VAL A 64 8.89 -0.87 3.90
C VAL A 64 8.68 0.62 3.66
N GLY A 65 8.02 1.30 4.57
CA GLY A 65 7.97 2.76 4.47
C GLY A 65 7.74 3.43 5.81
N THR A 66 8.04 4.72 5.85
CA THR A 66 7.82 5.59 7.00
C THR A 66 6.45 6.24 6.92
N ILE A 67 5.69 6.15 8.02
CA ILE A 67 4.40 6.81 8.23
C ILE A 67 4.42 7.54 9.59
N GLY A 68 3.58 8.54 9.76
CA GLY A 68 3.51 9.34 10.99
C GLY A 68 3.24 10.81 10.72
N HIS A 69 3.17 11.61 11.77
CA HIS A 69 2.83 13.02 11.70
C HIS A 69 3.88 13.85 10.92
N VAL A 70 3.50 15.04 10.45
CA VAL A 70 4.44 16.04 9.92
C VAL A 70 5.44 16.42 11.03
N ASP A 71 6.66 16.77 10.70
CA ASP A 71 7.76 17.18 11.60
C ASP A 71 8.22 16.14 12.64
N HIS A 72 7.71 14.90 12.62
CA HIS A 72 8.22 13.79 13.44
C HIS A 72 9.54 13.19 12.91
N GLY A 73 10.06 13.69 11.78
CA GLY A 73 11.39 13.34 11.26
C GLY A 73 11.46 12.07 10.41
N LYS A 74 10.40 11.71 9.68
CA LYS A 74 10.36 10.57 8.75
C LYS A 74 11.48 10.61 7.72
N THR A 75 11.57 11.70 6.98
CA THR A 75 12.59 11.91 5.93
C THR A 75 14.01 11.98 6.51
N THR A 76 14.16 12.57 7.71
CA THR A 76 15.44 12.57 8.43
C THR A 76 15.86 11.15 8.82
N LEU A 77 14.92 10.32 9.29
CA LEU A 77 15.17 8.92 9.61
C LEU A 77 15.60 8.13 8.36
N THR A 78 14.92 8.34 7.25
CA THR A 78 15.26 7.72 5.96
C THR A 78 16.66 8.11 5.49
N ALA A 79 17.05 9.39 5.62
CA ALA A 79 18.41 9.83 5.33
C ALA A 79 19.44 9.21 6.29
N ALA A 80 19.13 9.12 7.59
CA ALA A 80 19.99 8.50 8.60
C ALA A 80 20.24 7.02 8.33
N ILE A 81 19.20 6.25 7.96
CA ILE A 81 19.32 4.84 7.56
C ILE A 81 20.31 4.69 6.42
N THR A 82 20.17 5.48 5.34
CA THR A 82 21.07 5.38 4.20
C THR A 82 22.52 5.77 4.55
N LYS A 83 22.71 6.74 5.46
CA LYS A 83 24.03 7.18 5.89
C LYS A 83 24.74 6.13 6.77
N VAL A 84 24.02 5.50 7.68
CA VAL A 84 24.57 4.42 8.52
C VAL A 84 24.97 3.23 7.66
N LEU A 85 24.12 2.80 6.73
CA LEU A 85 24.36 1.67 5.85
C LEU A 85 25.42 1.96 4.76
N GLU A 86 25.68 3.22 4.42
CA GLU A 86 26.78 3.58 3.50
C GLU A 86 28.14 3.19 4.08
N LYS A 87 28.33 3.29 5.40
CA LYS A 87 29.57 2.89 6.08
C LYS A 87 29.86 1.40 5.89
N ASP A 88 28.81 0.59 5.78
CA ASP A 88 28.89 -0.87 5.61
C ASP A 88 28.87 -1.26 4.12
N GLY A 89 28.77 -0.31 3.19
CA GLY A 89 28.67 -0.55 1.74
C GLY A 89 27.31 -1.13 1.30
N LEU A 90 26.29 -1.11 2.17
CA LEU A 90 24.98 -1.69 1.96
C LEU A 90 23.93 -0.71 1.41
N ALA A 91 24.27 0.57 1.37
CA ALA A 91 23.47 1.62 0.74
C ALA A 91 24.37 2.72 0.16
N LYS A 92 23.77 3.57 -0.69
CA LYS A 92 24.33 4.85 -1.08
C LYS A 92 23.64 5.92 -0.27
N TYR A 93 24.40 6.77 0.43
CA TYR A 93 23.82 7.88 1.17
C TYR A 93 23.02 8.82 0.27
N ILE A 94 21.82 9.14 0.72
CA ILE A 94 20.91 10.07 0.08
C ILE A 94 20.62 11.19 1.07
N PRO A 95 21.17 12.41 0.85
CA PRO A 95 20.90 13.52 1.74
C PRO A 95 19.43 13.95 1.70
N TYR A 96 18.95 14.56 2.78
CA TYR A 96 17.58 15.04 2.96
C TYR A 96 17.07 15.81 1.72
N ASP A 97 17.82 16.81 1.24
CA ASP A 97 17.45 17.63 0.06
C ASP A 97 17.36 16.85 -1.26
N SER A 98 17.85 15.61 -1.27
CA SER A 98 17.77 14.72 -2.43
C SER A 98 16.62 13.71 -2.31
N ILE A 99 16.02 13.57 -1.14
CA ILE A 99 14.76 12.83 -0.90
C ILE A 99 13.60 13.74 -1.28
N ASP A 100 13.47 14.89 -0.63
CA ASP A 100 12.50 15.94 -0.94
C ASP A 100 13.02 16.82 -2.09
N LYS A 101 12.69 16.43 -3.33
CA LYS A 101 13.28 17.03 -4.55
C LYS A 101 12.46 18.17 -5.13
N ALA A 102 11.14 18.13 -4.97
CA ALA A 102 10.26 19.10 -5.60
C ALA A 102 10.53 20.52 -5.04
N PRO A 103 10.50 21.57 -5.88
CA PRO A 103 10.68 22.94 -5.42
C PRO A 103 9.71 23.33 -4.30
N GLU A 104 8.49 22.81 -4.34
CA GLU A 104 7.46 23.04 -3.31
C GLU A 104 7.79 22.33 -1.99
N GLU A 105 8.37 21.13 -2.03
CA GLU A 105 8.84 20.39 -0.85
C GLU A 105 9.93 21.18 -0.13
N LYS A 106 10.91 21.67 -0.89
CA LYS A 106 12.01 22.50 -0.36
C LYS A 106 11.54 23.84 0.20
N ALA A 107 10.56 24.47 -0.48
CA ALA A 107 10.04 25.77 -0.05
C ALA A 107 9.20 25.67 1.23
N ARG A 108 8.49 24.55 1.42
CA ARG A 108 7.61 24.32 2.57
C ARG A 108 8.27 23.52 3.70
N GLY A 109 9.42 22.86 3.43
CA GLY A 109 10.08 21.94 4.38
C GLY A 109 9.28 20.69 4.73
N ILE A 110 8.39 20.26 3.85
CA ILE A 110 7.53 19.09 4.06
C ILE A 110 7.54 18.17 2.84
N THR A 111 7.47 16.86 3.06
CA THR A 111 7.34 15.86 2.01
C THR A 111 5.95 15.91 1.40
N ILE A 112 5.86 16.05 0.08
CA ILE A 112 4.61 16.07 -0.68
C ILE A 112 4.40 14.74 -1.41
N ASN A 113 5.43 14.26 -2.10
CA ASN A 113 5.39 13.04 -2.89
C ASN A 113 6.07 11.89 -2.14
N ALA A 114 5.56 10.68 -2.31
CA ALA A 114 6.25 9.51 -1.80
C ALA A 114 7.60 9.33 -2.53
N ALA A 115 8.69 9.21 -1.78
CA ALA A 115 10.03 8.97 -2.32
C ALA A 115 10.41 7.49 -2.14
N HIS A 116 10.96 6.87 -3.20
CA HIS A 116 11.40 5.48 -3.16
C HIS A 116 12.92 5.40 -3.09
N ILE A 117 13.42 4.69 -2.10
CA ILE A 117 14.84 4.57 -1.77
C ILE A 117 15.18 3.09 -1.57
N GLY A 118 16.29 2.64 -2.15
CA GLY A 118 16.78 1.28 -1.98
C GLY A 118 17.96 1.21 -1.03
N TYR A 119 17.95 0.26 -0.12
CA TYR A 119 19.08 -0.11 0.71
C TYR A 119 19.02 -1.61 1.04
N SER A 120 20.10 -2.13 1.60
CA SER A 120 20.20 -3.54 1.98
C SER A 120 20.66 -3.67 3.43
N THR A 121 20.25 -4.75 4.06
CA THR A 121 20.88 -5.30 5.25
C THR A 121 21.68 -6.55 4.85
N GLU A 122 22.29 -7.21 5.80
CA GLU A 122 22.91 -8.51 5.54
C GLU A 122 21.89 -9.57 5.07
N LYS A 123 20.62 -9.44 5.51
CA LYS A 123 19.57 -10.45 5.30
C LYS A 123 18.62 -10.12 4.16
N ARG A 124 18.38 -8.83 3.85
CA ARG A 124 17.30 -8.41 2.94
C ARG A 124 17.69 -7.21 2.08
N HIS A 125 16.98 -7.09 0.95
CA HIS A 125 16.89 -5.85 0.20
C HIS A 125 15.59 -5.13 0.56
N TYR A 126 15.71 -3.84 0.91
CA TYR A 126 14.58 -3.00 1.25
C TYR A 126 14.30 -1.97 0.16
N ALA A 127 13.07 -1.95 -0.33
CA ALA A 127 12.52 -0.81 -1.05
C ALA A 127 11.76 0.06 -0.04
N HIS A 128 12.35 1.17 0.34
CA HIS A 128 11.81 2.08 1.35
C HIS A 128 11.02 3.20 0.68
N THR A 129 9.79 3.39 1.11
CA THR A 129 8.91 4.47 0.66
C THR A 129 8.77 5.51 1.78
N ASP A 130 9.34 6.70 1.59
CA ASP A 130 9.13 7.82 2.50
C ASP A 130 7.80 8.50 2.19
N CYS A 131 6.83 8.45 3.11
CA CYS A 131 5.49 8.97 2.92
C CYS A 131 5.33 10.37 3.47
N PRO A 132 4.53 11.25 2.79
CA PRO A 132 4.16 12.54 3.35
C PRO A 132 3.38 12.39 4.66
N GLY A 133 3.59 13.34 5.58
CA GLY A 133 2.89 13.38 6.87
C GLY A 133 1.65 14.27 6.87
N HIS A 134 1.59 15.29 6.01
CA HIS A 134 0.56 16.31 6.02
C HIS A 134 -0.78 15.81 5.45
N ALA A 135 -1.91 16.17 6.08
CA ALA A 135 -3.24 15.73 5.71
C ALA A 135 -3.64 16.07 4.26
N ASP A 136 -3.12 17.16 3.70
CA ASP A 136 -3.40 17.54 2.31
C ASP A 136 -2.80 16.57 1.28
N PHE A 137 -1.79 15.79 1.68
CA PHE A 137 -1.09 14.83 0.81
C PHE A 137 -1.43 13.37 1.12
N ILE A 138 -2.51 13.14 1.84
CA ILE A 138 -2.97 11.80 2.24
C ILE A 138 -3.14 10.86 1.03
N ARG A 139 -3.49 11.37 -0.13
CA ARG A 139 -3.56 10.64 -1.40
C ARG A 139 -2.20 10.00 -1.75
N ASN A 140 -1.13 10.74 -1.57
CA ASN A 140 0.23 10.25 -1.83
C ASN A 140 0.67 9.25 -0.76
N MET A 141 0.23 9.46 0.48
CA MET A 141 0.43 8.51 1.58
C MET A 141 -0.28 7.18 1.32
N ILE A 142 -1.55 7.19 0.92
CA ILE A 142 -2.31 5.96 0.62
C ILE A 142 -1.65 5.18 -0.51
N SER A 143 -1.22 5.86 -1.59
CA SER A 143 -0.53 5.22 -2.69
C SER A 143 0.79 4.59 -2.24
N GLY A 144 1.62 5.32 -1.50
CA GLY A 144 2.87 4.78 -0.95
C GLY A 144 2.61 3.58 -0.05
N ALA A 145 1.66 3.70 0.91
CA ALA A 145 1.31 2.62 1.83
C ALA A 145 0.81 1.36 1.10
N SER A 146 0.10 1.50 -0.02
CA SER A 146 -0.41 0.36 -0.80
C SER A 146 0.68 -0.53 -1.40
N GLN A 147 1.91 -0.09 -1.39
CA GLN A 147 3.06 -0.80 -1.94
C GLN A 147 3.93 -1.48 -0.86
N MET A 148 3.63 -1.24 0.43
CA MET A 148 4.42 -1.72 1.56
C MET A 148 3.99 -3.11 2.05
N ASP A 149 4.94 -3.87 2.55
CA ASP A 149 4.73 -5.13 3.29
C ASP A 149 4.67 -4.88 4.80
N GLY A 150 5.36 -3.84 5.26
CA GLY A 150 5.39 -3.38 6.64
C GLY A 150 5.68 -1.89 6.73
N ALA A 151 5.40 -1.26 7.88
CA ALA A 151 5.64 0.16 8.05
C ALA A 151 6.41 0.50 9.34
N ILE A 152 7.19 1.56 9.27
CA ILE A 152 7.84 2.22 10.40
C ILE A 152 6.97 3.41 10.81
N VAL A 153 6.40 3.35 12.00
CA VAL A 153 5.62 4.45 12.57
C VAL A 153 6.58 5.38 13.30
N VAL A 154 6.76 6.58 12.77
CA VAL A 154 7.68 7.57 13.36
C VAL A 154 6.88 8.55 14.21
N VAL A 155 7.25 8.69 15.48
CA VAL A 155 6.61 9.56 16.46
C VAL A 155 7.68 10.42 17.12
N GLY A 156 7.45 11.74 17.22
CA GLY A 156 8.31 12.62 17.99
C GLY A 156 8.10 12.40 19.49
N ALA A 157 9.18 12.23 20.25
CA ALA A 157 9.09 12.07 21.69
C ALA A 157 8.56 13.32 22.40
N ASP A 158 8.76 14.48 21.78
CA ASP A 158 8.30 15.79 22.23
C ASP A 158 6.80 16.00 22.09
N ASP A 159 6.19 15.40 21.07
CA ASP A 159 4.77 15.59 20.72
C ASP A 159 3.88 14.38 21.09
N GLY A 160 4.45 13.17 21.16
CA GLY A 160 3.71 11.93 21.35
C GLY A 160 2.78 11.59 20.18
N GLN A 161 1.63 10.99 20.48
CA GLN A 161 0.65 10.64 19.45
C GLN A 161 -0.07 11.89 18.91
N MET A 162 -0.17 11.98 17.59
CA MET A 162 -0.83 13.09 16.90
C MET A 162 -1.96 12.59 15.99
N PRO A 163 -2.95 13.43 15.63
CA PRO A 163 -4.11 13.01 14.84
C PRO A 163 -3.76 12.35 13.52
N GLN A 164 -2.71 12.83 12.82
CA GLN A 164 -2.26 12.23 11.55
C GLN A 164 -1.65 10.85 11.76
N THR A 165 -0.99 10.60 12.90
CA THR A 165 -0.48 9.27 13.23
C THR A 165 -1.62 8.26 13.33
N ARG A 166 -2.75 8.66 13.94
CA ARG A 166 -3.97 7.82 14.01
C ARG A 166 -4.56 7.54 12.63
N GLU A 167 -4.67 8.57 11.79
CA GLU A 167 -5.19 8.43 10.43
C GLU A 167 -4.29 7.51 9.59
N HIS A 168 -2.97 7.67 9.69
CA HIS A 168 -2.02 6.81 8.98
C HIS A 168 -2.08 5.35 9.43
N LEU A 169 -2.26 5.08 10.72
CA LEU A 169 -2.46 3.72 11.24
C LEU A 169 -3.74 3.08 10.73
N LEU A 170 -4.84 3.84 10.72
CA LEU A 170 -6.11 3.40 10.14
C LEU A 170 -5.92 3.01 8.66
N LEU A 171 -5.31 3.88 7.88
CA LEU A 171 -5.06 3.66 6.44
C LEU A 171 -4.10 2.50 6.21
N ALA A 172 -3.01 2.40 6.97
CA ALA A 172 -2.07 1.29 6.89
C ALA A 172 -2.76 -0.06 7.13
N LYS A 173 -3.64 -0.12 8.13
CA LYS A 173 -4.44 -1.31 8.41
C LYS A 173 -5.38 -1.67 7.26
N GLN A 174 -6.02 -0.68 6.66
CA GLN A 174 -6.96 -0.86 5.54
C GLN A 174 -6.27 -1.32 4.26
N VAL A 175 -5.09 -0.80 3.98
CA VAL A 175 -4.27 -1.22 2.83
C VAL A 175 -3.74 -2.65 3.00
N GLY A 176 -3.80 -3.21 4.22
CA GLY A 176 -3.42 -4.60 4.49
C GLY A 176 -2.06 -4.76 5.15
N ILE A 177 -1.44 -3.68 5.63
CA ILE A 177 -0.22 -3.77 6.43
C ILE A 177 -0.54 -4.51 7.73
N THR A 178 0.20 -5.56 8.01
CA THR A 178 -0.02 -6.42 9.21
C THR A 178 1.06 -6.26 10.25
N LYS A 179 2.25 -5.79 9.89
CA LYS A 179 3.40 -5.65 10.76
C LYS A 179 3.90 -4.21 10.79
N LEU A 180 4.17 -3.73 12.00
CA LEU A 180 4.68 -2.40 12.27
C LEU A 180 5.96 -2.48 13.11
N VAL A 181 6.80 -1.46 13.00
CA VAL A 181 7.86 -1.14 13.95
C VAL A 181 7.66 0.33 14.35
N ILE A 182 7.77 0.65 15.62
CA ILE A 182 7.65 2.02 16.12
C ILE A 182 9.04 2.59 16.31
N PHE A 183 9.28 3.79 15.81
CA PHE A 183 10.48 4.58 16.06
C PHE A 183 10.08 5.87 16.78
N ILE A 184 10.42 5.96 18.08
CA ILE A 184 10.24 7.18 18.87
C ILE A 184 11.47 8.05 18.62
N ASN A 185 11.29 9.05 17.76
CA ASN A 185 12.33 9.97 17.31
C ASN A 185 12.50 11.16 18.27
N LYS A 186 13.60 11.88 18.15
CA LYS A 186 13.94 13.04 19.02
C LYS A 186 14.05 12.65 20.50
N ALA A 187 14.46 11.42 20.78
CA ALA A 187 14.62 10.90 22.16
C ALA A 187 15.66 11.66 22.97
N ASP A 188 16.55 12.41 22.32
CA ASP A 188 17.54 13.29 22.91
C ASP A 188 16.98 14.58 23.52
N LEU A 189 15.73 14.92 23.24
CA LEU A 189 15.07 16.16 23.71
C LEU A 189 14.25 15.99 24.97
N VAL A 190 14.04 14.76 25.45
CA VAL A 190 13.13 14.44 26.56
C VAL A 190 13.79 13.50 27.56
N ASP A 191 13.23 13.43 28.78
CA ASP A 191 13.68 12.53 29.82
C ASP A 191 13.16 11.09 29.59
N SER A 192 13.79 10.12 30.26
CA SER A 192 13.43 8.70 30.15
C SER A 192 11.97 8.40 30.55
N GLU A 193 11.43 9.13 31.54
CA GLU A 193 10.04 8.98 32.00
C GLU A 193 9.04 9.36 30.88
N VAL A 194 9.35 10.40 30.10
CA VAL A 194 8.54 10.82 28.95
C VAL A 194 8.62 9.78 27.84
N LEU A 195 9.81 9.21 27.58
CA LEU A 195 9.95 8.13 26.59
C LEU A 195 9.11 6.90 26.94
N GLU A 196 9.12 6.47 28.20
CA GLU A 196 8.29 5.36 28.67
C GLU A 196 6.79 5.65 28.50
N LEU A 197 6.36 6.89 28.80
CA LEU A 197 4.97 7.29 28.64
C LEU A 197 4.54 7.26 27.17
N VAL A 198 5.36 7.81 26.26
CA VAL A 198 5.10 7.81 24.81
C VAL A 198 5.07 6.38 24.27
N GLU A 199 5.95 5.49 24.75
CA GLU A 199 5.93 4.08 24.38
C GLU A 199 4.61 3.40 24.76
N ILE A 200 4.15 3.58 26.00
CA ILE A 200 2.88 3.02 26.51
C ILE A 200 1.72 3.54 25.65
N GLU A 201 1.67 4.83 25.41
CA GLU A 201 0.63 5.49 24.60
C GLU A 201 0.59 4.93 23.16
N MET A 202 1.74 4.74 22.54
CA MET A 202 1.84 4.17 21.22
C MET A 202 1.42 2.69 21.18
N ARG A 203 1.79 1.90 22.17
CA ARG A 203 1.37 0.49 22.28
C ARG A 203 -0.15 0.35 22.43
N GLU A 204 -0.77 1.20 23.25
CA GLU A 204 -2.22 1.26 23.40
C GLU A 204 -2.90 1.67 22.09
N MET A 205 -2.37 2.71 21.44
CA MET A 205 -2.92 3.21 20.19
C MET A 205 -2.91 2.15 19.09
N ILE A 206 -1.77 1.49 18.82
CA ILE A 206 -1.69 0.47 17.77
C ILE A 206 -2.56 -0.76 18.09
N SER A 207 -2.70 -1.11 19.40
CA SER A 207 -3.62 -2.15 19.85
C SER A 207 -5.07 -1.78 19.53
N GLY A 208 -5.44 -0.52 19.68
CA GLY A 208 -6.75 0.02 19.32
C GLY A 208 -7.07 -0.13 17.82
N PHE A 209 -6.07 -0.08 16.94
CA PHE A 209 -6.22 -0.33 15.51
C PHE A 209 -6.07 -1.81 15.11
N GLY A 210 -5.94 -2.73 16.09
CA GLY A 210 -5.88 -4.17 15.86
C GLY A 210 -4.51 -4.66 15.36
N PHE A 211 -3.44 -3.94 15.69
CA PHE A 211 -2.07 -4.46 15.64
C PHE A 211 -1.68 -5.05 17.00
N ASP A 212 -0.60 -5.84 17.02
CA ASP A 212 -0.10 -6.40 18.28
C ASP A 212 0.78 -5.38 19.01
N GLY A 213 0.21 -4.65 19.96
CA GLY A 213 0.95 -3.63 20.73
C GLY A 213 2.04 -4.21 21.64
N TYR A 214 1.92 -5.46 22.04
CA TYR A 214 2.90 -6.10 22.91
C TYR A 214 4.12 -6.60 22.15
N LEU A 215 3.90 -7.28 21.01
CA LEU A 215 4.99 -7.86 20.20
C LEU A 215 5.62 -6.86 19.22
N THR A 216 5.00 -5.71 18.99
CA THR A 216 5.55 -4.69 18.08
C THR A 216 6.81 -4.08 18.69
N PRO A 217 7.97 -4.15 18.00
CA PRO A 217 9.20 -3.52 18.47
C PRO A 217 9.04 -2.00 18.55
N VAL A 218 9.56 -1.42 19.64
CA VAL A 218 9.66 0.03 19.84
C VAL A 218 11.13 0.38 20.02
N ILE A 219 11.63 1.30 19.21
CA ILE A 219 13.00 1.78 19.25
C ILE A 219 12.98 3.29 19.53
N CYS A 220 13.67 3.70 20.60
CA CYS A 220 13.91 5.10 20.91
C CYS A 220 15.25 5.53 20.34
N GLY A 221 15.29 6.74 19.72
CA GLY A 221 16.49 7.27 19.13
C GLY A 221 16.33 8.69 18.59
N SER A 222 17.41 9.22 18.03
CA SER A 222 17.43 10.50 17.35
C SER A 222 17.99 10.32 15.93
N ALA A 223 17.11 10.44 14.94
CA ALA A 223 17.52 10.38 13.56
C ALA A 223 18.54 11.49 13.19
N LEU A 224 18.44 12.65 13.85
CA LEU A 224 19.35 13.77 13.62
C LEU A 224 20.74 13.48 14.20
N LEU A 225 20.84 12.93 15.42
CA LEU A 225 22.12 12.52 15.99
C LEU A 225 22.77 11.42 15.15
N ALA A 226 22.02 10.42 14.74
CA ALA A 226 22.52 9.37 13.86
C ALA A 226 23.00 9.93 12.51
N LEU A 227 22.25 10.87 11.93
CA LEU A 227 22.64 11.56 10.70
C LEU A 227 23.94 12.37 10.88
N ASN A 228 24.19 12.93 12.07
CA ASN A 228 25.41 13.64 12.39
C ASN A 228 26.59 12.72 12.74
N GLY A 229 26.36 11.40 12.79
CA GLY A 229 27.39 10.42 13.09
C GLY A 229 27.69 10.25 14.58
N ASP A 230 26.74 10.64 15.44
CA ASP A 230 26.83 10.44 16.88
C ASP A 230 26.80 8.95 17.22
N THR A 231 27.67 8.53 18.15
CA THR A 231 27.84 7.14 18.58
C THR A 231 27.16 6.83 19.91
N SER A 232 26.44 7.79 20.49
CA SER A 232 25.62 7.57 21.67
C SER A 232 24.50 6.57 21.43
N GLU A 233 23.85 6.12 22.49
CA GLU A 233 22.75 5.17 22.39
C GLU A 233 21.61 5.62 21.47
N PHE A 234 21.30 6.92 21.46
CA PHE A 234 20.26 7.52 20.60
C PHE A 234 20.77 7.89 19.20
N GLY A 235 22.06 7.78 18.94
CA GLY A 235 22.69 8.08 17.63
C GLY A 235 22.67 6.87 16.68
N GLU A 236 23.81 6.56 16.06
CA GLU A 236 23.96 5.46 15.10
C GLU A 236 23.48 4.07 15.63
N PRO A 237 23.75 3.71 16.91
CA PRO A 237 23.30 2.41 17.43
C PRO A 237 21.77 2.21 17.40
N CYS A 238 20.97 3.29 17.55
CA CYS A 238 19.52 3.16 17.46
C CYS A 238 19.05 2.79 16.04
N ILE A 239 19.71 3.29 15.00
CA ILE A 239 19.41 2.94 13.60
C ILE A 239 19.73 1.47 13.34
N ARG A 240 20.85 0.95 13.88
CA ARG A 240 21.18 -0.48 13.77
C ARG A 240 20.14 -1.35 14.48
N ARG A 241 19.69 -0.99 15.68
CA ARG A 241 18.58 -1.66 16.38
C ARG A 241 17.28 -1.63 15.56
N LEU A 242 16.99 -0.52 14.89
CA LEU A 242 15.83 -0.42 14.00
C LEU A 242 15.94 -1.40 12.83
N LEU A 243 17.08 -1.48 12.16
CA LEU A 243 17.32 -2.41 11.05
C LEU A 243 17.22 -3.87 11.49
N ASP A 244 17.79 -4.22 12.64
CA ASP A 244 17.66 -5.55 13.24
C ASP A 244 16.20 -5.90 13.57
N ALA A 245 15.43 -4.93 14.05
CA ALA A 245 14.00 -5.09 14.30
C ALA A 245 13.21 -5.31 13.00
N LEU A 246 13.53 -4.59 11.92
CA LEU A 246 12.92 -4.83 10.60
C LEU A 246 13.21 -6.24 10.10
N ASP A 247 14.48 -6.68 10.18
CA ASP A 247 14.90 -7.99 9.71
C ASP A 247 14.27 -9.15 10.49
N SER A 248 14.04 -8.97 11.80
CA SER A 248 13.51 -10.01 12.69
C SER A 248 11.98 -10.02 12.77
N HIS A 249 11.35 -8.85 12.76
CA HIS A 249 9.91 -8.74 13.01
C HIS A 249 9.06 -8.87 11.76
N PHE A 250 9.54 -8.40 10.61
CA PHE A 250 8.77 -8.54 9.37
C PHE A 250 8.89 -9.97 8.83
N SER A 251 7.75 -10.56 8.51
CA SER A 251 7.72 -11.86 7.81
C SER A 251 8.17 -11.69 6.36
N ILE A 252 8.73 -12.75 5.77
CA ILE A 252 9.02 -12.78 4.34
C ILE A 252 7.68 -12.75 3.59
N PRO A 253 7.46 -11.76 2.70
CA PRO A 253 6.20 -11.68 1.96
C PRO A 253 6.04 -12.87 1.00
N VAL A 254 4.85 -13.47 1.01
CA VAL A 254 4.49 -14.48 0.00
C VAL A 254 4.14 -13.77 -1.30
N ARG A 255 4.85 -14.09 -2.38
CA ARG A 255 4.68 -13.47 -3.70
C ARG A 255 4.08 -14.44 -4.71
N ASP A 256 3.05 -14.00 -5.43
CA ASP A 256 2.53 -14.71 -6.60
C ASP A 256 3.37 -14.33 -7.83
N VAL A 257 4.30 -15.19 -8.21
CA VAL A 257 5.18 -14.99 -9.36
C VAL A 257 4.70 -15.70 -10.62
N THR A 258 3.63 -16.49 -10.53
CA THR A 258 3.13 -17.37 -11.60
C THR A 258 2.00 -16.77 -12.41
N SER A 259 1.17 -15.94 -11.79
CA SER A 259 0.08 -15.24 -12.47
C SER A 259 0.58 -14.21 -13.49
N PRO A 260 -0.25 -13.80 -14.46
CA PRO A 260 0.08 -12.69 -15.35
C PRO A 260 0.44 -11.44 -14.55
N PHE A 261 1.49 -10.73 -14.97
CA PHE A 261 1.98 -9.59 -14.22
C PHE A 261 0.97 -8.45 -14.13
N LEU A 262 1.00 -7.75 -12.99
CA LEU A 262 0.16 -6.60 -12.71
C LEU A 262 0.93 -5.58 -11.87
N ILE A 263 1.02 -4.34 -12.37
CA ILE A 263 1.85 -3.28 -11.81
C ILE A 263 1.04 -1.99 -11.74
N PRO A 264 0.50 -1.63 -10.58
CA PRO A 264 -0.09 -0.31 -10.38
C PRO A 264 0.98 0.78 -10.53
N ILE A 265 0.67 1.81 -11.32
CA ILE A 265 1.58 2.92 -11.58
C ILE A 265 1.39 3.98 -10.49
N ASP A 266 2.48 4.31 -9.83
CA ASP A 266 2.54 5.36 -8.81
C ASP A 266 3.05 6.69 -9.38
N ASN A 267 4.03 6.61 -10.26
CA ASN A 267 4.63 7.79 -10.86
C ASN A 267 5.09 7.50 -12.30
N ALA A 268 5.30 8.54 -13.08
CA ALA A 268 5.88 8.41 -14.41
C ALA A 268 6.70 9.65 -14.76
N PHE A 269 7.71 9.49 -15.59
CA PHE A 269 8.53 10.60 -16.10
C PHE A 269 9.10 10.29 -17.48
N THR A 270 9.53 11.34 -18.17
CA THR A 270 10.17 11.23 -19.48
C THR A 270 11.67 11.22 -19.35
N VAL A 271 12.31 10.29 -20.06
CA VAL A 271 13.77 10.32 -20.25
C VAL A 271 14.04 10.79 -21.68
N ALA A 272 14.79 11.90 -21.81
CA ALA A 272 15.13 12.48 -23.09
C ALA A 272 15.80 11.44 -24.01
N GLY A 273 15.27 11.27 -25.22
CA GLY A 273 15.77 10.32 -26.23
C GLY A 273 15.46 8.84 -25.96
N ARG A 274 14.80 8.49 -24.84
CA ARG A 274 14.46 7.10 -24.53
C ARG A 274 12.96 6.83 -24.50
N GLY A 275 12.14 7.76 -23.97
CA GLY A 275 10.70 7.62 -23.89
C GLY A 275 10.13 7.80 -22.48
N SER A 276 8.95 7.24 -22.24
CA SER A 276 8.24 7.35 -20.95
C SER A 276 8.58 6.18 -20.05
N ILE A 277 8.95 6.46 -18.81
CA ILE A 277 9.17 5.47 -17.75
C ILE A 277 8.00 5.54 -16.79
N ALA A 278 7.34 4.41 -16.56
CA ALA A 278 6.34 4.21 -15.53
C ALA A 278 6.99 3.54 -14.31
N ILE A 279 6.72 4.05 -13.10
CA ILE A 279 7.22 3.50 -11.84
C ILE A 279 6.08 2.84 -11.09
N GLY A 280 6.34 1.68 -10.51
CA GLY A 280 5.39 0.97 -9.66
C GLY A 280 6.00 -0.28 -9.05
N THR A 281 5.28 -0.89 -8.12
CA THR A 281 5.65 -2.17 -7.51
C THR A 281 4.89 -3.31 -8.17
N ILE A 282 5.58 -4.34 -8.59
CA ILE A 282 4.94 -5.54 -9.18
C ILE A 282 4.11 -6.24 -8.11
N LYS A 283 2.80 -6.24 -8.25
CA LYS A 283 1.88 -6.88 -7.27
C LYS A 283 1.83 -8.39 -7.45
N ARG A 284 1.87 -8.86 -8.68
CA ARG A 284 1.92 -10.29 -9.02
C ARG A 284 2.61 -10.50 -10.36
N GLY A 285 3.06 -11.71 -10.59
CA GLY A 285 3.67 -12.17 -11.83
C GLY A 285 5.14 -11.81 -11.95
N THR A 286 5.69 -12.12 -13.11
CA THR A 286 7.07 -11.84 -13.51
C THR A 286 7.06 -11.14 -14.86
N ILE A 287 7.86 -10.08 -15.02
CA ILE A 287 8.00 -9.32 -16.27
C ILE A 287 9.37 -9.55 -16.88
N LYS A 288 9.40 -9.49 -18.22
CA LYS A 288 10.64 -9.60 -19.02
C LYS A 288 10.69 -8.46 -20.03
N ARG A 289 11.89 -8.13 -20.47
CA ARG A 289 12.04 -7.21 -21.60
C ARG A 289 11.36 -7.79 -22.85
N ASN A 290 10.76 -6.90 -23.62
CA ASN A 290 9.98 -7.16 -24.84
C ASN A 290 8.64 -7.88 -24.61
N ASP A 291 8.20 -8.08 -23.37
CA ASP A 291 6.85 -8.57 -23.10
C ASP A 291 5.79 -7.60 -23.68
N SER A 292 4.73 -8.20 -24.22
CA SER A 292 3.55 -7.46 -24.62
C SER A 292 2.74 -7.07 -23.39
N ALA A 293 2.40 -5.79 -23.30
CA ALA A 293 1.71 -5.21 -22.16
C ALA A 293 0.50 -4.38 -22.59
N ALA A 294 -0.37 -4.11 -21.63
CA ALA A 294 -1.43 -3.11 -21.75
C ALA A 294 -1.31 -2.14 -20.56
N LEU A 295 -1.38 -0.84 -20.84
CA LEU A 295 -1.52 0.20 -19.82
C LEU A 295 -3.00 0.60 -19.78
N MET A 296 -3.65 0.31 -18.64
CA MET A 296 -5.11 0.41 -18.50
C MET A 296 -5.50 1.21 -17.27
N GLY A 297 -6.62 1.92 -17.36
CA GLY A 297 -7.19 2.70 -16.26
C GLY A 297 -7.89 3.95 -16.79
N PHE A 298 -8.74 4.56 -15.96
CA PHE A 298 -9.51 5.76 -16.30
C PHE A 298 -10.32 5.65 -17.61
N GLY A 299 -10.77 4.43 -17.91
CA GLY A 299 -11.55 4.13 -19.11
C GLY A 299 -10.74 3.95 -20.40
N VAL A 300 -9.40 4.01 -20.34
CA VAL A 300 -8.52 3.83 -21.50
C VAL A 300 -7.71 2.53 -21.42
N ASN A 301 -7.33 2.02 -22.61
CA ASN A 301 -6.52 0.82 -22.74
C ASN A 301 -5.51 1.03 -23.87
N PHE A 302 -4.23 1.20 -23.51
CA PHE A 302 -3.14 1.38 -24.45
C PHE A 302 -2.34 0.09 -24.58
N LYS A 303 -2.32 -0.48 -25.80
CA LYS A 303 -1.38 -1.58 -26.10
C LYS A 303 0.04 -1.04 -26.15
N THR A 304 0.95 -1.69 -25.45
CA THR A 304 2.35 -1.29 -25.33
C THR A 304 3.29 -2.52 -25.26
N SER A 305 4.56 -2.27 -25.18
CA SER A 305 5.58 -3.29 -24.90
C SER A 305 6.66 -2.74 -23.97
N ILE A 306 7.27 -3.64 -23.19
CA ILE A 306 8.31 -3.32 -22.22
C ILE A 306 9.64 -3.24 -22.95
N SER A 307 10.26 -2.05 -23.00
CA SER A 307 11.56 -1.86 -23.65
C SER A 307 12.73 -2.14 -22.73
N ASP A 308 12.64 -1.69 -21.49
CA ASP A 308 13.66 -1.85 -20.45
C ASP A 308 13.00 -1.90 -19.08
N ILE A 309 13.65 -2.60 -18.15
CA ILE A 309 13.22 -2.74 -16.76
C ILE A 309 14.39 -2.29 -15.90
N GLN A 310 14.14 -1.41 -14.95
CA GLN A 310 15.15 -0.91 -14.03
C GLN A 310 14.69 -1.11 -12.58
N ILE A 311 15.59 -1.64 -11.77
CA ILE A 311 15.47 -1.72 -10.31
C ILE A 311 16.57 -0.82 -9.75
N PHE A 312 16.22 0.21 -8.97
CA PHE A 312 17.14 1.22 -8.42
C PHE A 312 18.17 1.77 -9.44
N ARG A 313 17.68 2.09 -10.66
CA ARG A 313 18.47 2.60 -11.81
C ARG A 313 19.42 1.58 -12.46
N GLN A 314 19.44 0.34 -12.03
CA GLN A 314 20.15 -0.73 -12.70
C GLN A 314 19.21 -1.45 -13.66
N SER A 315 19.67 -1.66 -14.90
CA SER A 315 18.89 -2.31 -15.93
C SER A 315 18.95 -3.83 -15.75
N VAL A 316 17.76 -4.46 -15.62
CA VAL A 316 17.62 -5.90 -15.40
C VAL A 316 16.90 -6.58 -16.58
N LYS A 317 17.08 -7.88 -16.74
CA LYS A 317 16.39 -8.66 -17.81
C LYS A 317 14.97 -9.05 -17.38
N THR A 318 14.79 -9.35 -16.11
CA THR A 318 13.53 -9.82 -15.50
C THR A 318 13.34 -9.17 -14.16
N ALA A 319 12.07 -8.98 -13.75
CA ALA A 319 11.69 -8.57 -12.41
C ALA A 319 10.43 -9.32 -12.00
N SER A 320 10.24 -9.54 -10.71
CA SER A 320 9.19 -10.38 -10.15
C SER A 320 8.33 -9.64 -9.12
N ALA A 321 7.22 -10.26 -8.72
CA ALA A 321 6.34 -9.71 -7.70
C ALA A 321 7.11 -9.30 -6.44
N GLY A 322 6.86 -8.08 -5.97
CA GLY A 322 7.55 -7.43 -4.86
C GLY A 322 8.61 -6.43 -5.28
N ASP A 323 9.13 -6.49 -6.52
CA ASP A 323 10.14 -5.54 -6.99
C ASP A 323 9.51 -4.17 -7.28
N ASN A 324 10.19 -3.10 -6.84
CA ASN A 324 9.89 -1.74 -7.24
C ASN A 324 10.66 -1.42 -8.51
N VAL A 325 9.94 -1.17 -9.60
CA VAL A 325 10.50 -1.10 -10.94
C VAL A 325 10.18 0.20 -11.66
N GLY A 326 11.15 0.69 -12.43
CA GLY A 326 10.94 1.69 -13.48
C GLY A 326 10.91 1.00 -14.84
N ILE A 327 9.80 1.07 -15.53
CA ILE A 327 9.55 0.37 -16.78
C ILE A 327 9.52 1.36 -17.94
N LEU A 328 10.43 1.20 -18.89
CA LEU A 328 10.42 1.94 -20.14
C LEU A 328 9.40 1.31 -21.09
N ILE A 329 8.32 2.01 -21.35
CA ILE A 329 7.22 1.56 -22.23
C ILE A 329 7.28 2.23 -23.60
N ARG A 330 6.85 1.51 -24.66
CA ARG A 330 6.85 2.00 -26.03
C ARG A 330 5.47 2.49 -26.47
N GLY A 331 5.45 3.54 -27.28
CA GLY A 331 4.22 3.98 -27.99
C GLY A 331 3.21 4.71 -27.12
N VAL A 332 3.52 4.96 -25.82
CA VAL A 332 2.67 5.74 -24.93
C VAL A 332 3.42 7.01 -24.52
N ARG A 333 2.80 8.17 -24.72
CA ARG A 333 3.39 9.46 -24.36
C ARG A 333 3.18 9.72 -22.87
N MET A 334 4.07 10.47 -22.25
CA MET A 334 4.03 10.81 -20.81
C MET A 334 2.66 11.39 -20.40
N LYS A 335 2.08 12.26 -21.19
CA LYS A 335 0.77 12.89 -20.92
C LYS A 335 -0.44 11.92 -20.94
N GLU A 336 -0.21 10.71 -21.44
CA GLU A 336 -1.22 9.63 -21.51
C GLU A 336 -1.07 8.66 -20.33
N ILE A 337 -0.01 8.81 -19.52
CA ILE A 337 0.23 7.99 -18.36
C ILE A 337 -0.24 8.76 -17.13
N GLU A 338 -1.26 8.25 -16.48
CA GLU A 338 -1.78 8.83 -15.25
C GLU A 338 -1.43 7.91 -14.07
N ARG A 339 -1.15 8.53 -12.92
CA ARG A 339 -1.00 7.80 -11.67
C ARG A 339 -2.28 7.03 -11.38
N GLY A 340 -2.15 5.78 -10.97
CA GLY A 340 -3.29 4.90 -10.73
C GLY A 340 -3.66 4.00 -11.90
N MET A 341 -3.15 4.26 -13.10
CA MET A 341 -3.20 3.27 -14.17
C MET A 341 -2.45 2.01 -13.78
N VAL A 342 -2.75 0.92 -14.45
CA VAL A 342 -2.12 -0.38 -14.22
C VAL A 342 -1.48 -0.87 -15.50
N LEU A 343 -0.21 -1.23 -15.42
CA LEU A 343 0.49 -1.96 -16.49
C LEU A 343 0.33 -3.46 -16.22
N CYS A 344 -0.26 -4.17 -17.15
CA CYS A 344 -0.55 -5.61 -17.04
C CYS A 344 -0.15 -6.38 -18.30
N ALA A 345 -0.11 -7.71 -18.20
CA ALA A 345 0.08 -8.56 -19.37
C ALA A 345 -1.06 -8.32 -20.36
N TYR A 346 -0.72 -8.26 -21.67
CA TYR A 346 -1.73 -7.99 -22.69
C TYR A 346 -2.85 -9.03 -22.67
N GLY A 347 -4.09 -8.56 -22.51
CA GLY A 347 -5.28 -9.41 -22.49
C GLY A 347 -5.57 -10.14 -21.18
N SER A 348 -4.81 -9.90 -20.11
CA SER A 348 -5.04 -10.55 -18.81
C SER A 348 -6.11 -9.88 -17.96
N GLU A 349 -6.40 -8.60 -18.21
CA GLU A 349 -7.29 -7.78 -17.38
C GLU A 349 -8.39 -7.13 -18.19
N GLN A 350 -9.47 -6.74 -17.51
CA GLN A 350 -10.58 -5.99 -18.08
C GLN A 350 -10.92 -4.80 -17.20
N LEU A 351 -11.34 -3.70 -17.85
CA LEU A 351 -11.85 -2.54 -17.13
C LEU A 351 -13.29 -2.80 -16.67
N SER A 352 -13.57 -2.43 -15.43
CA SER A 352 -14.94 -2.32 -14.92
C SER A 352 -15.06 -1.02 -14.11
N ASN A 353 -16.30 -0.52 -14.03
CA ASN A 353 -16.63 0.66 -13.23
C ASN A 353 -17.77 0.39 -12.24
N SER A 354 -18.21 -0.87 -12.12
CA SER A 354 -19.30 -1.24 -11.21
C SER A 354 -18.96 -2.52 -10.47
N PHE A 355 -19.24 -2.54 -9.16
CA PHE A 355 -18.96 -3.70 -8.31
C PHE A 355 -19.82 -3.67 -7.04
N ILE A 356 -19.89 -4.82 -6.37
CA ILE A 356 -20.46 -4.97 -5.04
C ILE A 356 -19.32 -5.05 -4.03
N ALA A 357 -19.53 -4.44 -2.87
CA ALA A 357 -18.56 -4.41 -1.80
C ALA A 357 -19.26 -4.46 -0.43
N GLU A 358 -18.54 -4.98 0.56
CA GLU A 358 -18.86 -4.75 1.96
C GLU A 358 -18.26 -3.42 2.39
N PHE A 359 -19.08 -2.57 2.98
CA PHE A 359 -18.72 -1.20 3.37
C PHE A 359 -19.04 -0.95 4.84
N TYR A 360 -18.10 -0.37 5.55
CA TYR A 360 -18.25 0.07 6.94
C TYR A 360 -18.15 1.59 7.02
N LEU A 361 -19.15 2.22 7.65
CA LEU A 361 -19.18 3.66 7.86
C LEU A 361 -18.56 3.99 9.22
N LEU A 362 -17.40 4.67 9.20
CA LEU A 362 -16.63 5.02 10.40
C LEU A 362 -17.39 5.99 11.31
N THR A 363 -17.34 5.73 12.62
CA THR A 363 -17.87 6.63 13.66
C THR A 363 -16.98 7.86 13.85
N LYS A 364 -17.50 8.90 14.49
CA LYS A 364 -16.71 10.08 14.87
C LYS A 364 -15.53 9.72 15.79
N GLY A 365 -15.71 8.75 16.68
CA GLY A 365 -14.66 8.27 17.59
C GLY A 365 -13.49 7.57 16.86
N GLU A 366 -13.77 7.00 15.69
CA GLU A 366 -12.78 6.37 14.81
C GLU A 366 -12.17 7.37 13.80
N GLY A 367 -12.46 8.65 13.93
CA GLY A 367 -12.00 9.68 13.00
C GLY A 367 -12.93 9.92 11.81
N GLY A 368 -14.08 9.24 11.74
CA GLY A 368 -15.06 9.35 10.67
C GLY A 368 -16.08 10.45 10.89
N ARG A 369 -17.33 10.17 10.55
CA ARG A 369 -18.43 11.15 10.57
C ARG A 369 -19.47 10.85 11.66
N SER A 370 -20.27 11.88 12.02
CA SER A 370 -21.37 11.74 12.98
C SER A 370 -22.76 11.63 12.33
N ARG A 371 -22.86 11.91 11.03
CA ARG A 371 -24.14 11.93 10.30
C ARG A 371 -24.30 10.68 9.44
N PRO A 372 -25.52 10.11 9.33
CA PRO A 372 -25.79 9.00 8.43
C PRO A 372 -25.59 9.39 6.96
N ILE A 373 -25.43 8.41 6.10
CA ILE A 373 -25.45 8.58 4.65
C ILE A 373 -26.78 8.06 4.09
N ARG A 374 -27.26 8.69 3.01
CA ARG A 374 -28.48 8.23 2.32
C ARG A 374 -28.24 6.89 1.66
N ALA A 375 -29.28 6.07 1.59
CA ALA A 375 -29.23 4.73 0.99
C ALA A 375 -28.82 4.75 -0.48
N LYS A 376 -29.15 5.80 -1.23
CA LYS A 376 -28.89 5.87 -2.67
C LYS A 376 -28.30 7.21 -3.07
N GLY A 377 -27.41 7.18 -4.06
CA GLY A 377 -26.87 8.38 -4.68
C GLY A 377 -25.84 9.14 -3.84
N TYR A 378 -25.24 8.53 -2.83
CA TYR A 378 -24.14 9.15 -2.09
C TYR A 378 -22.86 9.10 -2.92
N ILE A 379 -22.33 10.26 -3.33
CA ILE A 379 -21.17 10.37 -4.21
C ILE A 379 -20.02 10.99 -3.43
N GLN A 380 -18.89 10.27 -3.37
CA GLN A 380 -17.66 10.72 -2.72
C GLN A 380 -16.43 10.21 -3.45
N GLN A 381 -15.25 10.70 -3.04
CA GLN A 381 -13.99 10.22 -3.57
C GLN A 381 -13.62 8.88 -2.94
N MET A 382 -13.42 7.88 -3.79
CA MET A 382 -12.95 6.55 -3.44
C MET A 382 -11.47 6.44 -3.75
N PHE A 383 -10.72 5.90 -2.80
CA PHE A 383 -9.28 5.60 -2.92
C PHE A 383 -9.05 4.11 -2.85
N SER A 384 -8.26 3.58 -3.77
CA SER A 384 -7.87 2.19 -3.74
C SER A 384 -6.55 2.00 -4.49
N ALA A 385 -5.63 1.19 -3.95
CA ALA A 385 -4.29 1.04 -4.49
C ALA A 385 -3.61 2.41 -4.75
N THR A 386 -3.24 2.70 -6.00
CA THR A 386 -2.56 3.95 -6.39
C THR A 386 -3.50 5.01 -7.00
N TRP A 387 -4.80 4.72 -7.13
CA TRP A 387 -5.79 5.60 -7.78
C TRP A 387 -6.86 6.12 -6.82
N ASP A 388 -7.50 7.20 -7.24
CA ASP A 388 -8.68 7.74 -6.59
C ASP A 388 -9.65 8.28 -7.65
N ILE A 389 -10.92 7.96 -7.50
CA ILE A 389 -11.99 8.29 -8.44
C ILE A 389 -13.28 8.58 -7.68
N ALA A 390 -14.08 9.51 -8.19
CA ALA A 390 -15.43 9.71 -7.68
C ALA A 390 -16.27 8.44 -7.87
N ALA A 391 -16.90 8.00 -6.79
CA ALA A 391 -17.74 6.82 -6.76
C ALA A 391 -19.12 7.15 -6.18
N ARG A 392 -20.16 6.64 -6.81
CA ARG A 392 -21.52 6.62 -6.28
C ARG A 392 -21.71 5.34 -5.49
N ILE A 393 -22.29 5.48 -4.30
CA ILE A 393 -22.58 4.41 -3.36
C ILE A 393 -24.08 4.27 -3.25
N ASP A 394 -24.59 3.08 -3.52
CA ASP A 394 -25.98 2.70 -3.38
C ASP A 394 -26.07 1.47 -2.47
N LEU A 395 -26.85 1.54 -1.38
CA LEU A 395 -27.10 0.40 -0.50
C LEU A 395 -27.94 -0.63 -1.25
N LEU A 396 -27.60 -1.91 -1.08
CA LEU A 396 -28.35 -3.02 -1.67
C LEU A 396 -29.54 -3.45 -0.79
N GLU A 397 -29.48 -3.14 0.49
CA GLU A 397 -30.51 -3.43 1.47
C GLU A 397 -31.63 -2.39 1.40
N GLU A 398 -32.86 -2.79 1.76
CA GLU A 398 -34.01 -1.89 1.88
C GLU A 398 -33.91 -1.05 3.16
N ARG A 399 -32.94 -0.14 3.17
CA ARG A 399 -32.74 0.86 4.22
C ARG A 399 -32.81 2.25 3.62
N GLU A 400 -33.28 3.23 4.39
CA GLU A 400 -33.27 4.62 3.95
C GLU A 400 -31.89 5.28 4.13
N MET A 401 -31.12 4.81 5.11
CA MET A 401 -29.80 5.36 5.44
C MET A 401 -28.90 4.33 6.12
N LEU A 402 -27.60 4.59 6.11
CA LEU A 402 -26.58 3.87 6.88
C LEU A 402 -26.04 4.80 7.97
N ILE A 403 -26.02 4.31 9.21
CA ILE A 403 -25.61 5.06 10.40
C ILE A 403 -24.11 4.81 10.67
N PRO A 404 -23.33 5.81 11.14
CA PRO A 404 -21.94 5.59 11.56
C PRO A 404 -21.80 4.45 12.58
N GLY A 405 -20.86 3.54 12.34
CA GLY A 405 -20.67 2.32 13.13
C GLY A 405 -21.35 1.09 12.53
N GLU A 406 -22.10 1.24 11.46
CA GLU A 406 -22.74 0.11 10.76
C GLU A 406 -21.98 -0.28 9.50
N HIS A 407 -22.24 -1.49 9.05
CA HIS A 407 -21.79 -2.00 7.78
C HIS A 407 -22.99 -2.43 6.92
N ALA A 408 -22.76 -2.40 5.62
CA ALA A 408 -23.77 -2.81 4.64
C ALA A 408 -23.10 -3.30 3.36
N SER A 409 -23.81 -4.18 2.65
CA SER A 409 -23.47 -4.50 1.27
C SER A 409 -23.90 -3.34 0.37
N VAL A 410 -22.97 -2.83 -0.42
CA VAL A 410 -23.18 -1.67 -1.28
C VAL A 410 -22.82 -1.99 -2.72
N ARG A 411 -23.54 -1.37 -3.64
CA ARG A 411 -23.08 -1.25 -5.03
C ARG A 411 -22.33 0.06 -5.18
N LEU A 412 -21.11 -0.02 -5.70
CA LEU A 412 -20.33 1.16 -6.10
C LEU A 412 -20.28 1.27 -7.61
N THR A 413 -20.42 2.50 -8.09
CA THR A 413 -20.24 2.84 -9.50
C THR A 413 -19.21 3.95 -9.61
N LEU A 414 -18.08 3.66 -10.28
CA LEU A 414 -17.00 4.61 -10.51
C LEU A 414 -17.31 5.52 -11.69
N LEU A 415 -16.77 6.75 -11.66
CA LEU A 415 -16.87 7.70 -12.76
C LEU A 415 -16.15 7.19 -14.03
N SER A 416 -15.11 6.40 -13.88
CA SER A 416 -14.31 5.84 -14.99
C SER A 416 -13.97 4.38 -14.72
N GLY A 417 -13.73 3.62 -15.80
CA GLY A 417 -13.35 2.21 -15.70
C GLY A 417 -11.93 2.01 -15.17
N MET A 418 -11.79 1.12 -14.22
CA MET A 418 -10.52 0.72 -13.62
C MET A 418 -10.34 -0.79 -13.65
N ILE A 419 -9.11 -1.26 -13.44
CA ILE A 419 -8.86 -2.67 -13.13
C ILE A 419 -9.22 -2.87 -11.66
N LEU A 420 -10.12 -3.82 -11.41
CA LEU A 420 -10.63 -4.16 -10.09
C LEU A 420 -10.26 -5.61 -9.77
N SER A 421 -10.00 -5.91 -8.51
CA SER A 421 -9.71 -7.26 -8.01
C SER A 421 -10.63 -7.63 -6.85
N LEU A 422 -10.97 -8.91 -6.71
CA LEU A 422 -11.70 -9.40 -5.54
C LEU A 422 -10.86 -9.20 -4.28
N ALA A 423 -11.54 -8.92 -3.17
CA ALA A 423 -10.95 -8.58 -1.88
C ALA A 423 -10.06 -7.32 -1.90
N GLN A 424 -10.09 -6.52 -2.98
CA GLN A 424 -9.37 -5.25 -3.05
C GLN A 424 -9.95 -4.27 -2.04
N PRO A 425 -9.14 -3.75 -1.10
CA PRO A 425 -9.58 -2.78 -0.12
C PRO A 425 -9.73 -1.40 -0.74
N PHE A 426 -10.64 -0.60 -0.17
CA PHE A 426 -10.82 0.79 -0.54
C PHE A 426 -11.24 1.64 0.65
N THR A 427 -11.05 2.95 0.51
CA THR A 427 -11.51 3.95 1.46
C THR A 427 -12.34 5.01 0.76
N ILE A 428 -13.36 5.53 1.46
CA ILE A 428 -14.17 6.66 1.02
C ILE A 428 -13.80 7.87 1.85
N ARG A 429 -13.56 9.01 1.18
CA ARG A 429 -13.20 10.26 1.84
C ARG A 429 -14.19 11.37 1.49
N GLU A 430 -14.54 12.15 2.49
CA GLU A 430 -15.37 13.37 2.40
C GLU A 430 -14.60 14.52 3.02
N ASN A 431 -14.32 15.59 2.25
CA ASN A 431 -13.66 16.81 2.76
C ASN A 431 -12.40 16.52 3.61
N ASN A 432 -11.46 15.75 3.10
CA ASN A 432 -10.19 15.36 3.78
C ASN A 432 -10.34 14.43 5.00
N VAL A 433 -11.54 13.89 5.27
CA VAL A 433 -11.78 12.92 6.33
C VAL A 433 -12.10 11.56 5.72
N THR A 434 -11.50 10.50 6.23
CA THR A 434 -11.86 9.12 5.87
C THR A 434 -13.18 8.78 6.57
N VAL A 435 -14.26 8.63 5.80
CA VAL A 435 -15.61 8.40 6.36
C VAL A 435 -16.02 6.93 6.33
N GLY A 436 -15.40 6.13 5.50
CA GLY A 436 -15.72 4.71 5.45
C GLY A 436 -14.68 3.88 4.72
N THR A 437 -14.77 2.58 4.91
CA THR A 437 -13.85 1.59 4.35
C THR A 437 -14.59 0.36 3.89
N GLY A 438 -14.02 -0.35 2.93
CA GLY A 438 -14.65 -1.57 2.45
C GLY A 438 -13.70 -2.44 1.64
N CYS A 439 -14.24 -3.56 1.18
CA CYS A 439 -13.54 -4.44 0.25
C CYS A 439 -14.49 -4.95 -0.85
N ILE A 440 -13.93 -5.14 -2.04
CA ILE A 440 -14.68 -5.60 -3.22
C ILE A 440 -15.02 -7.09 -3.07
N THR A 441 -16.30 -7.43 -3.14
CA THR A 441 -16.78 -8.82 -3.03
C THR A 441 -17.17 -9.41 -4.38
N ARG A 442 -17.66 -8.58 -5.31
CA ARG A 442 -18.05 -9.02 -6.66
C ARG A 442 -17.88 -7.91 -7.67
N ILE A 443 -17.19 -8.20 -8.77
CA ILE A 443 -17.04 -7.27 -9.91
C ILE A 443 -18.23 -7.47 -10.84
N LEU A 444 -18.86 -6.37 -11.24
CA LEU A 444 -19.98 -6.35 -12.16
C LEU A 444 -19.52 -5.98 -13.57
N PRO A 445 -20.31 -6.29 -14.62
CA PRO A 445 -20.04 -5.82 -15.97
C PRO A 445 -19.91 -4.29 -16.05
N PHE A 446 -19.13 -3.82 -17.01
CA PHE A 446 -18.97 -2.39 -17.25
C PHE A 446 -20.32 -1.70 -17.50
N LEU A 447 -20.59 -0.65 -16.76
CA LEU A 447 -21.82 0.15 -16.88
C LEU A 447 -21.54 1.41 -17.71
N THR A 448 -22.27 1.56 -18.82
CA THR A 448 -22.21 2.80 -19.62
C THR A 448 -22.88 3.93 -18.86
N LEU A 449 -22.12 4.97 -18.55
CA LEU A 449 -22.64 6.14 -17.83
C LEU A 449 -23.47 7.02 -18.76
N PRO A 450 -24.50 7.73 -18.24
CA PRO A 450 -25.27 8.72 -19.01
C PRO A 450 -24.38 9.83 -19.59
N VAL A 451 -24.93 10.57 -20.57
CA VAL A 451 -24.25 11.70 -21.21
C VAL A 451 -23.61 12.63 -20.19
N HIS A 452 -22.36 13.01 -20.44
CA HIS A 452 -21.48 13.81 -19.56
C HIS A 452 -20.95 13.08 -18.32
N ASN A 453 -20.88 11.73 -18.31
CA ASN A 453 -20.32 10.94 -17.20
C ASN A 453 -20.85 11.38 -15.82
N ASN A 454 -22.15 11.58 -15.70
CA ASN A 454 -22.75 12.13 -14.49
C ASN A 454 -23.32 11.02 -13.60
N LEU A 455 -22.60 10.70 -12.52
CA LEU A 455 -23.00 9.69 -11.53
C LEU A 455 -24.35 10.00 -10.85
N SER A 456 -24.72 11.27 -10.71
CA SER A 456 -25.98 11.66 -10.06
C SER A 456 -27.22 11.37 -10.90
N ARG A 457 -27.05 11.17 -12.22
CA ARG A 457 -28.15 10.87 -13.15
C ARG A 457 -28.33 9.37 -13.41
N LEU A 458 -27.53 8.52 -12.78
CA LEU A 458 -27.75 7.09 -12.86
C LEU A 458 -29.09 6.75 -12.20
N PRO A 459 -29.88 5.85 -12.79
CA PRO A 459 -31.06 5.30 -12.12
C PRO A 459 -30.59 4.60 -10.82
N ASP A 460 -31.45 4.59 -9.83
CA ASP A 460 -31.18 3.89 -8.60
C ASP A 460 -30.98 2.38 -8.88
N ALA A 461 -29.99 1.80 -8.24
CA ALA A 461 -29.76 0.37 -8.39
C ALA A 461 -31.00 -0.39 -7.92
N PRO A 462 -31.47 -1.40 -8.70
CA PRO A 462 -32.54 -2.27 -8.23
C PRO A 462 -32.09 -2.96 -6.94
N SER A 463 -33.00 -3.13 -6.00
CA SER A 463 -32.80 -3.79 -4.70
C SER A 463 -32.48 -5.28 -4.82
N GLU A 464 -32.55 -5.84 -6.02
CA GLU A 464 -32.23 -7.24 -6.31
C GLU A 464 -31.00 -7.35 -7.21
N VAL A 465 -29.85 -7.57 -6.60
CA VAL A 465 -28.75 -8.31 -7.20
C VAL A 465 -28.39 -9.41 -6.20
N ALA A 466 -29.31 -10.36 -6.05
CA ALA A 466 -29.05 -11.64 -5.38
C ALA A 466 -28.13 -12.51 -6.25
#